data_cfa6aa6c540bb304f2999e1862ec327a
#
_entry.id   cfa6aa6c540bb304f2999e1862ec327a
#
_cell.length_a   1.000
_cell.length_b   1.000
_cell.length_c   1.000
_cell.angle_alpha   90.00
_cell.angle_beta   90.00
_cell.angle_gamma   90.00
#
_symmetry.space_group_name_H-M   'P 1'
#
loop_
_entity.id
_entity.type
_entity.pdbx_description
1 polymer ?
#
loop_
_entity_poly.entity_id
_entity_poly.type
_entity_poly.pdbx_seq_one_letter_code
_entity_poly.pdbx_strand_id
1 'polypeptide(L)'
;VNVQNKVSTATSLLPAEVTKVGVTTMKRQSSMLMIFGLYSPKGTYDETFLTNYLNINVKPQLQRISGVGEVNVMGGDYAMRIWLKPDVMAQYELEPADVEAALSSQNIEASIGSIGEDSKNVYQYTLKYRGRLEKEKEFENIVIKAFDDGRVVRLSDIAKVELGSQSYTYTGSVNGSPGTTCMINQTAGTNANEIITSINKYLEELKETLPEDVEVVELMSTKNFLDASINEVIKTLIEAIILVVLVVYVFLQNPRSTLIPTISIFVSLIGTFAALYVAGF
;
A
#
# COMPACT_ATOMS: atom_id res chain seq x y z
N VAL A 1 -11.67 15.16 8.11
CA VAL A 1 -12.26 15.24 9.47
C VAL A 1 -13.78 15.19 9.39
N ASN A 2 -14.45 16.09 8.66
CA ASN A 2 -15.93 16.12 8.60
C ASN A 2 -16.56 14.83 8.06
N VAL A 3 -15.99 14.23 7.01
CA VAL A 3 -16.47 12.95 6.45
C VAL A 3 -16.28 11.84 7.46
N GLN A 4 -15.12 11.74 8.10
CA GLN A 4 -14.84 10.73 9.11
C GLN A 4 -15.80 10.82 10.31
N ASN A 5 -16.07 12.04 10.80
CA ASN A 5 -17.04 12.24 11.88
C ASN A 5 -18.46 11.80 11.49
N LYS A 6 -18.89 12.11 10.26
CA LYS A 6 -20.22 11.65 9.75
C LYS A 6 -20.28 10.15 9.59
N VAL A 7 -19.21 9.52 9.08
CA VAL A 7 -19.10 8.05 8.97
C VAL A 7 -19.14 7.40 10.34
N SER A 8 -18.37 7.91 11.32
CA SER A 8 -18.39 7.40 12.70
C SER A 8 -19.77 7.48 13.33
N THR A 9 -20.50 8.56 13.09
CA THR A 9 -21.89 8.70 13.58
C THR A 9 -22.83 7.70 12.92
N ALA A 10 -22.65 7.42 11.63
CA ALA A 10 -23.46 6.48 10.87
C ALA A 10 -23.11 5.00 11.15
N THR A 11 -21.92 4.71 11.69
CA THR A 11 -21.44 3.34 11.91
C THR A 11 -22.38 2.53 12.80
N SER A 12 -23.02 3.15 13.79
CA SER A 12 -24.02 2.50 14.67
C SER A 12 -25.32 2.11 13.96
N LEU A 13 -25.58 2.65 12.77
CA LEU A 13 -26.76 2.36 11.96
C LEU A 13 -26.47 1.32 10.86
N LEU A 14 -25.22 0.89 10.72
CA LEU A 14 -24.81 -0.09 9.73
C LEU A 14 -25.07 -1.52 10.20
N PRO A 15 -25.36 -2.46 9.27
CA PRO A 15 -25.45 -3.87 9.59
C PRO A 15 -24.19 -4.42 10.27
N ALA A 16 -24.36 -5.45 11.10
CA ALA A 16 -23.26 -6.06 11.86
C ALA A 16 -22.15 -6.61 10.95
N GLU A 17 -22.49 -7.11 9.79
CA GLU A 17 -21.56 -7.63 8.79
C GLU A 17 -20.60 -6.54 8.29
N VAL A 18 -21.10 -5.33 8.07
CA VAL A 18 -20.31 -4.17 7.62
C VAL A 18 -19.41 -3.67 8.75
N THR A 19 -19.92 -3.62 9.98
CA THR A 19 -19.14 -3.16 11.14
C THR A 19 -18.07 -4.16 11.55
N LYS A 20 -18.25 -5.45 11.34
CA LYS A 20 -17.23 -6.50 11.56
C LYS A 20 -16.03 -6.34 10.62
N VAL A 21 -16.27 -6.00 9.35
CA VAL A 21 -15.20 -5.73 8.36
C VAL A 21 -14.48 -4.42 8.66
N GLY A 22 -15.20 -3.46 9.27
CA GLY A 22 -14.74 -2.12 9.55
C GLY A 22 -15.04 -1.14 8.41
N VAL A 23 -15.23 0.13 8.80
CA VAL A 23 -15.46 1.23 7.86
C VAL A 23 -14.28 2.18 7.92
N THR A 24 -13.56 2.32 6.81
CA THR A 24 -12.38 3.17 6.73
C THR A 24 -12.66 4.40 5.89
N THR A 25 -12.26 5.57 6.40
CA THR A 25 -12.34 6.83 5.66
C THR A 25 -10.93 7.28 5.35
N MET A 26 -10.59 7.38 4.07
CA MET A 26 -9.27 7.81 3.63
C MET A 26 -9.36 9.05 2.75
N LYS A 27 -8.42 9.98 2.94
CA LYS A 27 -8.23 11.11 2.03
C LYS A 27 -7.42 10.62 0.84
N ARG A 28 -8.05 10.50 -0.32
CA ARG A 28 -7.40 10.04 -1.54
C ARG A 28 -7.39 11.14 -2.58
N GLN A 29 -6.25 11.35 -3.21
CA GLN A 29 -6.14 12.05 -4.48
C GLN A 29 -5.89 11.02 -5.58
N SER A 30 -6.56 11.21 -6.73
CA SER A 30 -6.45 10.29 -7.87
C SER A 30 -5.14 10.42 -8.65
N SER A 31 -4.18 11.22 -8.16
CA SER A 31 -2.92 11.46 -8.84
C SER A 31 -1.93 10.35 -8.53
N MET A 32 -1.83 9.40 -9.44
CA MET A 32 -0.83 8.34 -9.40
C MET A 32 0.54 8.90 -9.78
N LEU A 33 1.55 8.60 -8.97
CA LEU A 33 2.95 8.99 -9.22
C LEU A 33 3.71 7.91 -9.97
N MET A 34 3.62 6.68 -9.46
CA MET A 34 4.45 5.58 -9.91
C MET A 34 3.79 4.24 -9.63
N ILE A 35 4.06 3.27 -10.49
CA ILE A 35 3.84 1.84 -10.24
C ILE A 35 5.19 1.15 -10.42
N PHE A 36 5.58 0.36 -9.43
CA PHE A 36 6.72 -0.52 -9.55
C PHE A 36 6.32 -1.95 -9.20
N GLY A 37 7.05 -2.91 -9.72
CA GLY A 37 6.87 -4.34 -9.44
C GLY A 37 8.03 -4.89 -8.64
N LEU A 38 7.73 -5.83 -7.76
CA LEU A 38 8.69 -6.70 -7.11
C LEU A 38 8.45 -8.12 -7.62
N TYR A 39 9.49 -8.81 -8.08
CA TYR A 39 9.35 -10.12 -8.70
C TYR A 39 10.56 -11.02 -8.43
N SER A 40 10.36 -12.33 -8.58
CA SER A 40 11.40 -13.35 -8.41
C SER A 40 11.71 -13.97 -9.77
N PRO A 41 12.81 -13.58 -10.45
CA PRO A 41 13.16 -14.07 -11.79
C PRO A 41 13.29 -15.59 -11.88
N LYS A 42 13.85 -16.25 -10.87
CA LYS A 42 14.04 -17.70 -10.80
C LYS A 42 12.83 -18.42 -10.19
N GLY A 43 11.84 -17.69 -9.66
CA GLY A 43 10.67 -18.26 -8.99
C GLY A 43 10.97 -18.85 -7.61
N THR A 44 12.02 -18.39 -6.94
CA THR A 44 12.37 -18.83 -5.58
C THR A 44 11.29 -18.41 -4.58
N TYR A 45 10.68 -17.24 -4.79
CA TYR A 45 9.62 -16.69 -3.95
C TYR A 45 8.32 -16.59 -4.73
N ASP A 46 7.21 -16.90 -4.07
CA ASP A 46 5.88 -16.76 -4.61
C ASP A 46 5.33 -15.31 -4.46
N GLU A 47 4.21 -15.04 -5.09
CA GLU A 47 3.54 -13.76 -5.04
C GLU A 47 3.17 -13.36 -3.61
N THR A 48 2.74 -14.31 -2.77
CA THR A 48 2.30 -14.05 -1.41
C THR A 48 3.46 -13.58 -0.54
N PHE A 49 4.63 -14.21 -0.68
CA PHE A 49 5.86 -13.76 -0.02
C PHE A 49 6.23 -12.34 -0.43
N LEU A 50 6.23 -12.06 -1.74
CA LEU A 50 6.60 -10.75 -2.28
C LEU A 50 5.63 -9.66 -1.82
N THR A 51 4.33 -9.96 -1.79
CA THR A 51 3.29 -9.06 -1.28
C THR A 51 3.50 -8.76 0.20
N ASN A 52 3.72 -9.78 1.00
CA ASN A 52 3.98 -9.64 2.43
C ASN A 52 5.27 -8.85 2.69
N TYR A 53 6.34 -9.13 1.93
CA TYR A 53 7.59 -8.38 2.01
C TYR A 53 7.38 -6.89 1.72
N LEU A 54 6.63 -6.56 0.66
CA LEU A 54 6.27 -5.18 0.34
C LEU A 54 5.48 -4.50 1.47
N ASN A 55 4.47 -5.19 2.01
CA ASN A 55 3.62 -4.62 3.05
C ASN A 55 4.36 -4.37 4.37
N ILE A 56 5.30 -5.25 4.76
CA ILE A 56 6.01 -5.15 6.04
C ILE A 56 7.25 -4.25 5.93
N ASN A 57 8.05 -4.40 4.87
CA ASN A 57 9.38 -3.77 4.82
C ASN A 57 9.39 -2.49 3.96
N VAL A 58 8.66 -2.46 2.86
CA VAL A 58 8.77 -1.39 1.86
C VAL A 58 7.70 -0.31 2.04
N LYS A 59 6.44 -0.71 2.14
CA LYS A 59 5.30 0.21 2.26
C LYS A 59 5.43 1.22 3.42
N PRO A 60 5.85 0.83 4.64
CA PRO A 60 6.01 1.79 5.73
C PRO A 60 7.09 2.84 5.47
N GLN A 61 8.14 2.49 4.73
CA GLN A 61 9.21 3.41 4.37
C GLN A 61 8.76 4.39 3.29
N LEU A 62 8.06 3.90 2.27
CA LEU A 62 7.46 4.75 1.23
C LEU A 62 6.47 5.76 1.82
N GLN A 63 5.65 5.35 2.79
CA GLN A 63 4.68 6.23 3.46
C GLN A 63 5.33 7.33 4.31
N ARG A 64 6.61 7.19 4.66
CA ARG A 64 7.39 8.23 5.38
C ARG A 64 7.95 9.29 4.45
N ILE A 65 7.99 9.05 3.15
CA ILE A 65 8.46 10.04 2.17
C ILE A 65 7.43 11.18 2.13
N SER A 66 7.90 12.40 2.36
CA SER A 66 7.04 13.59 2.33
C SER A 66 6.36 13.74 0.98
N GLY A 67 5.04 13.93 0.98
CA GLY A 67 4.24 14.07 -0.23
C GLY A 67 3.67 12.76 -0.78
N VAL A 68 4.13 11.59 -0.31
CA VAL A 68 3.46 10.32 -0.58
C VAL A 68 2.14 10.29 0.20
N GLY A 69 1.06 10.00 -0.50
CA GLY A 69 -0.28 9.90 0.08
C GLY A 69 -0.64 8.45 0.40
N GLU A 70 -1.01 7.71 -0.61
CA GLU A 70 -1.44 6.33 -0.48
C GLU A 70 -0.47 5.38 -1.19
N VAL A 71 -0.13 4.28 -0.52
CA VAL A 71 0.69 3.20 -1.06
C VAL A 71 -0.14 1.93 -1.07
N ASN A 72 -0.50 1.47 -2.25
CA ASN A 72 -1.32 0.28 -2.47
C ASN A 72 -0.47 -0.85 -3.03
N VAL A 73 -0.38 -1.94 -2.29
CA VAL A 73 0.24 -3.19 -2.75
C VAL A 73 -0.87 -4.10 -3.27
N MET A 74 -0.70 -4.60 -4.50
CA MET A 74 -1.63 -5.54 -5.12
C MET A 74 -1.20 -6.96 -4.81
N GLY A 75 -2.16 -7.79 -4.33
CA GLY A 75 -1.92 -9.17 -3.93
C GLY A 75 -2.55 -9.47 -2.58
N GLY A 76 -2.47 -10.72 -2.17
CA GLY A 76 -2.97 -11.19 -0.87
C GLY A 76 -1.84 -11.35 0.13
N ASP A 77 -2.02 -10.81 1.33
CA ASP A 77 -1.14 -11.09 2.46
C ASP A 77 -1.25 -12.55 2.90
N TYR A 78 -0.33 -13.01 3.73
CA TYR A 78 -0.46 -14.32 4.37
C TYR A 78 -1.69 -14.36 5.29
N ALA A 79 -2.43 -15.45 5.19
CA ALA A 79 -3.53 -15.75 6.07
C ALA A 79 -3.59 -17.24 6.38
N MET A 80 -4.10 -17.59 7.56
CA MET A 80 -4.39 -18.97 7.88
C MET A 80 -5.66 -19.38 7.13
N ARG A 81 -5.53 -20.35 6.21
CA ARG A 81 -6.61 -20.87 5.38
C ARG A 81 -7.17 -22.13 6.01
N ILE A 82 -8.47 -22.16 6.18
CA ILE A 82 -9.19 -23.29 6.76
C ILE A 82 -10.16 -23.81 5.69
N TRP A 83 -9.79 -24.93 5.10
CA TRP A 83 -10.60 -25.59 4.06
C TRP A 83 -11.51 -26.61 4.72
N LEU A 84 -12.77 -26.23 4.90
CA LEU A 84 -13.78 -27.09 5.51
C LEU A 84 -14.11 -28.29 4.61
N LYS A 85 -14.37 -29.45 5.24
CA LYS A 85 -14.82 -30.69 4.59
C LYS A 85 -16.31 -30.89 4.88
N PRO A 86 -17.22 -30.44 4.01
CA PRO A 86 -18.66 -30.46 4.27
C PRO A 86 -19.21 -31.84 4.61
N ASP A 87 -18.72 -32.88 3.92
CA ASP A 87 -19.17 -34.26 4.12
C ASP A 87 -18.86 -34.75 5.54
N VAL A 88 -17.70 -34.37 6.08
CA VAL A 88 -17.30 -34.74 7.44
C VAL A 88 -18.06 -33.90 8.46
N MET A 89 -18.25 -32.60 8.18
CA MET A 89 -19.03 -31.71 9.04
C MET A 89 -20.48 -32.21 9.23
N ALA A 90 -21.08 -32.66 8.12
CA ALA A 90 -22.45 -33.22 8.16
C ALA A 90 -22.55 -34.46 9.06
N GLN A 91 -21.51 -35.31 9.15
CA GLN A 91 -21.49 -36.48 10.03
C GLN A 91 -21.50 -36.13 11.53
N TYR A 92 -20.95 -34.93 11.86
CA TYR A 92 -20.93 -34.40 13.24
C TYR A 92 -22.05 -33.39 13.51
N GLU A 93 -22.96 -33.18 12.54
CA GLU A 93 -24.04 -32.18 12.62
C GLU A 93 -23.48 -30.79 12.93
N LEU A 94 -22.46 -30.36 12.16
CA LEU A 94 -21.79 -29.09 12.30
C LEU A 94 -22.08 -28.17 11.12
N GLU A 95 -22.32 -26.90 11.43
CA GLU A 95 -22.44 -25.83 10.44
C GLU A 95 -21.16 -24.98 10.37
N PRO A 96 -20.91 -24.25 9.28
CA PRO A 96 -19.78 -23.30 9.20
C PRO A 96 -19.79 -22.26 10.32
N ALA A 97 -20.98 -21.87 10.82
CA ALA A 97 -21.13 -20.95 11.92
C ALA A 97 -20.54 -21.47 13.24
N ASP A 98 -20.60 -22.81 13.48
CA ASP A 98 -20.00 -23.42 14.67
C ASP A 98 -18.49 -23.30 14.65
N VAL A 99 -17.88 -23.44 13.45
CA VAL A 99 -16.44 -23.27 13.24
C VAL A 99 -16.04 -21.80 13.47
N GLU A 100 -16.81 -20.85 12.93
CA GLU A 100 -16.56 -19.41 13.14
C GLU A 100 -16.65 -19.04 14.63
N ALA A 101 -17.65 -19.56 15.34
CA ALA A 101 -17.82 -19.34 16.77
C ALA A 101 -16.65 -19.91 17.59
N ALA A 102 -16.22 -21.14 17.27
CA ALA A 102 -15.09 -21.78 17.94
C ALA A 102 -13.78 -21.03 17.70
N LEU A 103 -13.52 -20.60 16.45
CA LEU A 103 -12.37 -19.77 16.10
C LEU A 103 -12.37 -18.43 16.85
N SER A 104 -13.52 -17.76 16.85
CA SER A 104 -13.67 -16.46 17.51
C SER A 104 -13.49 -16.55 19.03
N SER A 105 -13.87 -17.65 19.65
CA SER A 105 -13.75 -17.85 21.10
C SER A 105 -12.35 -18.29 21.56
N GLN A 106 -11.61 -19.01 20.70
CA GLN A 106 -10.31 -19.60 21.06
C GLN A 106 -9.11 -18.86 20.47
N ASN A 107 -9.32 -18.03 19.46
CA ASN A 107 -8.28 -17.21 18.82
C ASN A 107 -8.42 -15.73 19.20
N ILE A 108 -8.41 -15.44 20.49
CA ILE A 108 -8.53 -14.08 21.03
C ILE A 108 -7.29 -13.69 21.82
N GLU A 109 -7.02 -12.41 21.85
CA GLU A 109 -6.05 -11.81 22.73
C GLU A 109 -6.80 -11.13 23.88
N ALA A 110 -6.69 -11.71 25.09
CA ALA A 110 -7.36 -11.18 26.26
C ALA A 110 -6.37 -10.92 27.39
N SER A 111 -6.50 -9.80 28.06
CA SER A 111 -5.81 -9.55 29.33
C SER A 111 -6.64 -10.14 30.45
N ILE A 112 -6.12 -11.16 31.14
CA ILE A 112 -6.82 -11.85 32.22
C ILE A 112 -6.67 -11.10 33.56
N GLY A 113 -5.83 -10.06 33.62
CA GLY A 113 -5.50 -9.32 34.84
C GLY A 113 -4.20 -9.78 35.49
N SER A 114 -4.05 -9.47 36.76
CA SER A 114 -2.86 -9.79 37.56
C SER A 114 -3.24 -10.50 38.84
N ILE A 115 -2.34 -11.36 39.35
CA ILE A 115 -2.46 -11.99 40.65
C ILE A 115 -1.51 -11.32 41.63
N GLY A 116 -1.99 -11.04 42.83
CA GLY A 116 -1.18 -10.45 43.92
C GLY A 116 -1.38 -8.97 44.11
N GLU A 117 -2.40 -8.36 43.51
CA GLU A 117 -2.70 -6.93 43.63
C GLU A 117 -3.04 -6.52 45.06
N ASP A 118 -3.70 -7.40 45.84
CA ASP A 118 -4.07 -7.20 47.25
C ASP A 118 -3.21 -7.98 48.25
N SER A 119 -2.10 -8.58 47.78
CA SER A 119 -1.24 -9.35 48.64
C SER A 119 -0.19 -8.48 49.32
N LYS A 120 0.18 -8.80 50.57
CA LYS A 120 1.32 -8.18 51.26
C LYS A 120 2.68 -8.52 50.63
N ASN A 121 2.68 -9.31 49.56
CA ASN A 121 3.87 -9.68 48.81
C ASN A 121 4.26 -8.64 47.80
N VAL A 122 5.56 -8.41 47.63
CA VAL A 122 6.17 -7.39 46.78
C VAL A 122 6.00 -7.73 45.28
N TYR A 123 5.56 -8.93 44.92
CA TYR A 123 5.49 -9.40 43.53
C TYR A 123 4.08 -9.50 43.03
N GLN A 124 3.80 -8.81 41.91
CA GLN A 124 2.58 -8.92 41.12
C GLN A 124 2.89 -9.72 39.86
N TYR A 125 2.09 -10.77 39.60
CA TYR A 125 2.23 -11.59 38.38
C TYR A 125 1.11 -11.24 37.40
N THR A 126 1.50 -10.67 36.27
CA THR A 126 0.56 -10.44 35.16
C THR A 126 0.25 -11.77 34.47
N LEU A 127 -1.03 -12.16 34.46
CA LEU A 127 -1.49 -13.32 33.71
C LEU A 127 -1.58 -12.95 32.24
N LYS A 128 -0.75 -13.59 31.41
CA LYS A 128 -0.85 -13.49 29.96
C LYS A 128 -1.63 -14.69 29.43
N TYR A 129 -2.71 -14.42 28.72
CA TYR A 129 -3.31 -15.44 27.86
C TYR A 129 -2.35 -15.71 26.70
N ARG A 130 -2.43 -16.92 26.11
CA ARG A 130 -1.50 -17.36 25.04
C ARG A 130 -1.48 -16.45 23.82
N GLY A 131 -2.48 -15.60 23.65
CA GLY A 131 -2.64 -14.68 22.55
C GLY A 131 -3.25 -15.33 21.31
N ARG A 132 -3.14 -14.63 20.18
CA ARG A 132 -3.58 -15.16 18.90
C ARG A 132 -2.74 -16.35 18.49
N LEU A 133 -3.39 -17.32 17.86
CA LEU A 133 -2.72 -18.49 17.31
C LEU A 133 -1.94 -18.10 16.07
N GLU A 134 -0.71 -18.61 15.95
CA GLU A 134 0.21 -18.26 14.86
C GLU A 134 0.55 -19.44 13.95
N LYS A 135 0.53 -20.66 14.51
CA LYS A 135 0.96 -21.87 13.81
C LYS A 135 -0.21 -22.72 13.37
N GLU A 136 -0.10 -23.34 12.22
CA GLU A 136 -1.10 -24.27 11.67
C GLU A 136 -1.56 -25.29 12.70
N LYS A 137 -0.62 -25.96 13.42
CA LYS A 137 -0.91 -26.95 14.46
C LYS A 137 -1.73 -26.39 15.63
N GLU A 138 -1.61 -25.11 15.91
CA GLU A 138 -2.40 -24.48 16.97
C GLU A 138 -3.86 -24.34 16.54
N PHE A 139 -4.09 -23.95 15.29
CA PHE A 139 -5.42 -23.90 14.70
C PHE A 139 -6.04 -25.31 14.57
N GLU A 140 -5.27 -26.31 14.13
CA GLU A 140 -5.71 -27.70 14.03
C GLU A 140 -6.24 -28.26 15.37
N ASN A 141 -5.68 -27.79 16.49
CA ASN A 141 -6.08 -28.21 17.82
C ASN A 141 -7.30 -27.50 18.41
N ILE A 142 -7.86 -26.52 17.72
CA ILE A 142 -9.10 -25.84 18.17
C ILE A 142 -10.22 -26.87 18.33
N VAL A 143 -10.89 -26.83 19.47
CA VAL A 143 -12.04 -27.69 19.77
C VAL A 143 -13.28 -27.07 19.17
N ILE A 144 -13.93 -27.80 18.26
CA ILE A 144 -15.19 -27.36 17.63
C ILE A 144 -16.41 -27.85 18.41
N LYS A 145 -16.41 -29.13 18.77
CA LYS A 145 -17.52 -29.74 19.52
C LYS A 145 -16.99 -30.75 20.53
N ALA A 146 -17.54 -30.75 21.72
CA ALA A 146 -17.32 -31.76 22.72
C ALA A 146 -18.64 -32.49 22.98
N PHE A 147 -18.60 -33.82 23.06
CA PHE A 147 -19.75 -34.66 23.33
C PHE A 147 -19.77 -35.11 24.80
N ASP A 148 -20.92 -35.42 25.31
CA ASP A 148 -21.13 -35.88 26.72
C ASP A 148 -20.39 -37.19 27.02
N ASP A 149 -20.09 -37.99 26.01
CA ASP A 149 -19.32 -39.23 26.13
C ASP A 149 -17.78 -39.02 26.18
N GLY A 150 -17.32 -37.75 26.18
CA GLY A 150 -15.93 -37.40 26.27
C GLY A 150 -15.21 -37.31 24.91
N ARG A 151 -15.89 -37.62 23.80
CA ARG A 151 -15.32 -37.40 22.45
C ARG A 151 -15.23 -35.92 22.15
N VAL A 152 -14.14 -35.54 21.46
CA VAL A 152 -13.90 -34.14 21.08
C VAL A 152 -13.61 -34.09 19.57
N VAL A 153 -14.30 -33.24 18.85
CA VAL A 153 -14.05 -32.94 17.45
C VAL A 153 -13.18 -31.71 17.39
N ARG A 154 -12.02 -31.84 16.77
CA ARG A 154 -11.07 -30.74 16.53
C ARG A 154 -11.17 -30.21 15.10
N LEU A 155 -10.63 -29.03 14.88
CA LEU A 155 -10.60 -28.43 13.55
C LEU A 155 -9.87 -29.32 12.53
N SER A 156 -8.81 -30.02 12.92
CA SER A 156 -8.09 -31.00 12.08
C SER A 156 -8.96 -32.12 11.55
N ASP A 157 -10.00 -32.50 12.27
CA ASP A 157 -10.88 -33.60 11.87
C ASP A 157 -11.78 -33.19 10.70
N ILE A 158 -12.26 -31.94 10.73
CA ILE A 158 -13.28 -31.43 9.81
C ILE A 158 -12.73 -30.47 8.76
N ALA A 159 -11.45 -30.08 8.85
CA ALA A 159 -10.83 -29.12 7.93
C ALA A 159 -9.38 -29.45 7.65
N LYS A 160 -8.85 -28.87 6.56
CA LYS A 160 -7.41 -28.74 6.31
C LYS A 160 -6.99 -27.31 6.66
N VAL A 161 -5.99 -27.18 7.49
CA VAL A 161 -5.41 -25.87 7.86
C VAL A 161 -4.08 -25.70 7.14
N GLU A 162 -3.87 -24.57 6.52
CA GLU A 162 -2.60 -24.23 5.85
C GLU A 162 -2.36 -22.73 5.86
N LEU A 163 -1.10 -22.31 5.88
CA LEU A 163 -0.72 -20.93 5.64
C LEU A 163 -0.76 -20.67 4.14
N GLY A 164 -1.55 -19.70 3.70
CA GLY A 164 -1.71 -19.37 2.30
C GLY A 164 -2.02 -17.91 2.08
N SER A 165 -2.44 -17.54 0.87
CA SER A 165 -2.84 -16.17 0.57
C SER A 165 -4.21 -15.83 1.14
N GLN A 166 -4.38 -14.60 1.63
CA GLN A 166 -5.68 -14.08 2.06
C GLN A 166 -6.71 -14.07 0.93
N SER A 167 -6.26 -13.84 -0.30
CA SER A 167 -7.11 -13.83 -1.49
C SER A 167 -6.39 -14.49 -2.66
N TYR A 168 -7.12 -15.30 -3.41
CA TYR A 168 -6.69 -15.88 -4.68
C TYR A 168 -7.39 -15.23 -5.89
N THR A 169 -8.03 -14.09 -5.68
CA THR A 169 -8.78 -13.38 -6.73
C THR A 169 -7.85 -12.72 -7.75
N TYR A 170 -6.67 -12.34 -7.30
CA TYR A 170 -5.64 -11.71 -8.13
C TYR A 170 -4.39 -12.57 -8.11
N THR A 171 -3.79 -12.73 -9.27
CA THR A 171 -2.47 -13.35 -9.44
C THR A 171 -1.59 -12.37 -10.18
N GLY A 172 -0.46 -12.01 -9.59
CA GLY A 172 0.49 -11.07 -10.16
C GLY A 172 1.66 -11.76 -10.83
N SER A 173 2.00 -11.29 -12.02
CA SER A 173 3.27 -11.64 -12.65
C SER A 173 3.94 -10.39 -13.21
N VAL A 174 5.26 -10.35 -13.09
CA VAL A 174 6.09 -9.29 -13.65
C VAL A 174 7.15 -9.95 -14.52
N ASN A 175 7.24 -9.55 -15.78
CA ASN A 175 8.13 -10.15 -16.77
C ASN A 175 7.98 -11.68 -16.91
N GLY A 176 6.77 -12.23 -16.68
CA GLY A 176 6.48 -13.65 -16.76
C GLY A 176 6.89 -14.46 -15.53
N SER A 177 7.45 -13.83 -14.49
CA SER A 177 7.81 -14.46 -13.23
C SER A 177 6.82 -14.08 -12.12
N PRO A 178 6.72 -14.87 -11.02
CA PRO A 178 5.91 -14.50 -9.86
C PRO A 178 6.27 -13.10 -9.37
N GLY A 179 5.27 -12.25 -9.19
CA GLY A 179 5.52 -10.86 -8.81
C GLY A 179 4.28 -10.18 -8.28
N THR A 180 4.49 -9.05 -7.63
CA THR A 180 3.45 -8.19 -7.10
C THR A 180 3.75 -6.75 -7.48
N THR A 181 2.75 -5.90 -7.49
CA THR A 181 2.88 -4.50 -7.87
C THR A 181 2.49 -3.57 -6.74
N CYS A 182 3.18 -2.45 -6.67
CA CYS A 182 2.94 -1.39 -5.72
C CYS A 182 2.63 -0.09 -6.45
N MET A 183 1.47 0.48 -6.18
CA MET A 183 1.02 1.76 -6.73
C MET A 183 1.15 2.85 -5.68
N ILE A 184 1.76 3.96 -6.04
CA ILE A 184 2.00 5.11 -5.18
C ILE A 184 1.22 6.31 -5.69
N ASN A 185 0.40 6.90 -4.83
CA ASN A 185 -0.34 8.14 -5.10
C ASN A 185 0.24 9.29 -4.28
N GLN A 186 0.15 10.51 -4.81
CA GLN A 186 0.62 11.71 -4.08
C GLN A 186 -0.47 12.31 -3.17
N THR A 187 -0.01 13.12 -2.23
CA THR A 187 -0.87 14.00 -1.44
C THR A 187 -1.17 15.28 -2.23
N ALA A 188 -2.37 15.83 -2.07
CA ALA A 188 -2.77 17.08 -2.72
C ALA A 188 -1.82 18.23 -2.41
N GLY A 189 -1.45 19.01 -3.44
CA GLY A 189 -0.62 20.22 -3.31
C GLY A 189 0.88 19.95 -3.14
N THR A 190 1.34 18.75 -3.46
CA THR A 190 2.77 18.39 -3.40
C THR A 190 3.41 18.34 -4.79
N ASN A 191 4.74 18.43 -4.85
CA ASN A 191 5.49 18.40 -6.10
C ASN A 191 5.81 16.95 -6.52
N ALA A 192 5.17 16.46 -7.58
CA ALA A 192 5.34 15.11 -8.08
C ALA A 192 6.81 14.76 -8.42
N ASN A 193 7.57 15.70 -9.00
CA ASN A 193 8.95 15.43 -9.41
C ASN A 193 9.88 15.18 -8.22
N GLU A 194 9.75 15.97 -7.16
CA GLU A 194 10.55 15.78 -5.93
C GLU A 194 10.22 14.46 -5.23
N ILE A 195 8.93 14.12 -5.19
CA ILE A 195 8.49 12.87 -4.56
C ILE A 195 9.02 11.66 -5.34
N ILE A 196 8.88 11.64 -6.68
CA ILE A 196 9.36 10.54 -7.52
C ILE A 196 10.89 10.42 -7.41
N THR A 197 11.61 11.54 -7.35
CA THR A 197 13.07 11.52 -7.15
C THR A 197 13.43 10.87 -5.81
N SER A 198 12.69 11.18 -4.75
CA SER A 198 12.90 10.58 -3.42
C SER A 198 12.54 9.10 -3.40
N ILE A 199 11.45 8.70 -4.09
CA ILE A 199 11.07 7.30 -4.24
C ILE A 199 12.15 6.53 -4.99
N ASN A 200 12.64 7.06 -6.13
CA ASN A 200 13.66 6.40 -6.91
C ASN A 200 14.95 6.21 -6.12
N LYS A 201 15.36 7.22 -5.34
CA LYS A 201 16.49 7.08 -4.43
C LYS A 201 16.29 5.94 -3.45
N TYR A 202 15.13 5.86 -2.82
CA TYR A 202 14.79 4.78 -1.91
C TYR A 202 14.77 3.41 -2.62
N LEU A 203 14.24 3.31 -3.84
CA LEU A 203 14.23 2.05 -4.60
C LEU A 203 15.64 1.59 -4.98
N GLU A 204 16.59 2.52 -5.26
CA GLU A 204 18.00 2.15 -5.47
C GLU A 204 18.65 1.61 -4.19
N GLU A 205 18.41 2.24 -3.04
CA GLU A 205 18.87 1.76 -1.74
C GLU A 205 18.23 0.40 -1.39
N LEU A 206 16.97 0.20 -1.75
CA LEU A 206 16.25 -1.06 -1.55
C LEU A 206 16.87 -2.22 -2.33
N LYS A 207 17.35 -1.99 -3.56
CA LYS A 207 17.99 -3.04 -4.38
C LYS A 207 19.16 -3.71 -3.69
N GLU A 208 19.89 -2.97 -2.84
CA GLU A 208 21.03 -3.49 -2.10
C GLU A 208 20.62 -4.39 -0.91
N THR A 209 19.39 -4.27 -0.45
CA THR A 209 18.86 -4.96 0.74
C THR A 209 17.81 -6.03 0.43
N LEU A 210 17.45 -6.20 -0.84
CA LEU A 210 16.50 -7.22 -1.26
C LEU A 210 17.05 -8.63 -1.00
N PRO A 211 16.17 -9.60 -0.69
CA PRO A 211 16.54 -11.01 -0.65
C PRO A 211 17.13 -11.47 -1.99
N GLU A 212 17.98 -12.49 -1.96
CA GLU A 212 18.51 -13.09 -3.18
C GLU A 212 17.37 -13.56 -4.09
N ASP A 213 17.49 -13.33 -5.40
CA ASP A 213 16.45 -13.61 -6.40
C ASP A 213 15.17 -12.74 -6.28
N VAL A 214 15.26 -11.57 -5.65
CA VAL A 214 14.17 -10.59 -5.68
C VAL A 214 14.66 -9.34 -6.38
N GLU A 215 13.92 -8.91 -7.39
CA GLU A 215 14.23 -7.71 -8.16
C GLU A 215 13.08 -6.72 -8.14
N VAL A 216 13.43 -5.42 -8.22
CA VAL A 216 12.47 -4.33 -8.37
C VAL A 216 12.57 -3.73 -9.77
N VAL A 217 11.42 -3.47 -10.38
CA VAL A 217 11.31 -2.84 -11.70
C VAL A 217 10.28 -1.73 -11.69
N GLU A 218 10.63 -0.58 -12.25
CA GLU A 218 9.66 0.49 -12.52
C GLU A 218 8.78 0.07 -13.70
N LEU A 219 7.47 0.02 -13.49
CA LEU A 219 6.49 -0.33 -14.51
C LEU A 219 5.89 0.91 -15.17
N MET A 220 5.63 1.94 -14.36
CA MET A 220 5.06 3.19 -14.83
C MET A 220 5.48 4.33 -13.90
N SER A 221 5.88 5.46 -14.49
CA SER A 221 6.19 6.68 -13.75
C SER A 221 5.62 7.90 -14.47
N THR A 222 4.94 8.75 -13.71
CA THR A 222 4.45 10.04 -14.20
C THR A 222 5.60 10.98 -14.54
N LYS A 223 6.81 10.75 -13.97
CA LYS A 223 8.00 11.54 -14.25
C LYS A 223 8.35 11.56 -15.73
N ASN A 224 8.30 10.42 -16.41
CA ASN A 224 8.63 10.33 -17.84
C ASN A 224 7.71 11.23 -18.69
N PHE A 225 6.42 11.27 -18.34
CA PHE A 225 5.46 12.14 -18.99
C PHE A 225 5.69 13.63 -18.65
N LEU A 226 5.98 13.94 -17.39
CA LEU A 226 6.28 15.31 -16.95
C LEU A 226 7.55 15.84 -17.62
N ASP A 227 8.63 15.06 -17.62
CA ASP A 227 9.91 15.46 -18.23
C ASP A 227 9.75 15.67 -19.74
N ALA A 228 9.02 14.79 -20.44
CA ALA A 228 8.72 14.96 -21.86
C ALA A 228 7.91 16.24 -22.12
N SER A 229 6.87 16.50 -21.30
CA SER A 229 6.04 17.69 -21.43
C SER A 229 6.82 18.99 -21.16
N ILE A 230 7.65 19.02 -20.13
CA ILE A 230 8.51 20.17 -19.80
C ILE A 230 9.50 20.42 -20.93
N ASN A 231 10.16 19.38 -21.42
CA ASN A 231 11.11 19.51 -22.51
C ASN A 231 10.46 20.04 -23.81
N GLU A 232 9.24 19.59 -24.12
CA GLU A 232 8.50 20.10 -25.29
C GLU A 232 8.11 21.57 -25.12
N VAL A 233 7.70 21.99 -23.91
CA VAL A 233 7.44 23.41 -23.62
C VAL A 233 8.68 24.26 -23.75
N ILE A 234 9.83 23.80 -23.23
CA ILE A 234 11.11 24.53 -23.36
C ILE A 234 11.52 24.63 -24.83
N LYS A 235 11.41 23.54 -25.59
CA LYS A 235 11.74 23.51 -27.01
C LYS A 235 10.87 24.47 -27.81
N THR A 236 9.56 24.41 -27.65
CA THR A 236 8.61 25.30 -28.36
C THR A 236 8.83 26.77 -27.97
N LEU A 237 9.17 27.04 -26.70
CA LEU A 237 9.50 28.38 -26.24
C LEU A 237 10.77 28.93 -26.96
N ILE A 238 11.81 28.09 -27.03
CA ILE A 238 13.07 28.48 -27.75
C ILE A 238 12.80 28.71 -29.24
N GLU A 239 12.03 27.81 -29.88
CA GLU A 239 11.64 27.95 -31.29
C GLU A 239 10.85 29.23 -31.52
N ALA A 240 9.88 29.56 -30.64
CA ALA A 240 9.11 30.80 -30.71
C ALA A 240 9.99 32.06 -30.56
N ILE A 241 10.90 32.05 -29.60
CA ILE A 241 11.87 33.18 -29.42
C ILE A 241 12.73 33.37 -30.66
N ILE A 242 13.28 32.30 -31.22
CA ILE A 242 14.10 32.35 -32.44
C ILE A 242 13.29 32.93 -33.60
N LEU A 243 12.06 32.45 -33.80
CA LEU A 243 11.19 32.92 -34.86
C LEU A 243 10.86 34.41 -34.72
N VAL A 244 10.49 34.85 -33.49
CA VAL A 244 10.21 36.27 -33.23
C VAL A 244 11.44 37.14 -33.48
N VAL A 245 12.61 36.73 -33.00
CA VAL A 245 13.86 37.45 -33.24
C VAL A 245 14.19 37.54 -34.72
N LEU A 246 13.98 36.45 -35.48
CA LEU A 246 14.19 36.39 -36.91
C LEU A 246 13.24 37.37 -37.65
N VAL A 247 11.95 37.33 -37.32
CA VAL A 247 10.98 38.24 -37.92
C VAL A 247 11.31 39.70 -37.65
N VAL A 248 11.61 40.03 -36.38
CA VAL A 248 12.01 41.39 -36.00
C VAL A 248 13.27 41.82 -36.73
N TYR A 249 14.25 40.92 -36.88
CA TYR A 249 15.47 41.20 -37.63
C TYR A 249 15.22 41.51 -39.12
N VAL A 250 14.36 40.73 -39.78
CA VAL A 250 13.98 40.92 -41.18
C VAL A 250 13.32 42.28 -41.41
N PHE A 251 12.45 42.70 -40.47
CA PHE A 251 11.76 43.99 -40.57
C PHE A 251 12.66 45.20 -40.25
N LEU A 252 13.49 45.10 -39.21
CA LEU A 252 14.36 46.19 -38.77
C LEU A 252 15.67 46.30 -39.60
N GLN A 253 16.09 45.21 -40.23
CA GLN A 253 17.32 45.10 -41.03
C GLN A 253 18.57 45.64 -40.32
N ASN A 254 18.56 45.75 -39.02
CA ASN A 254 19.64 46.27 -38.20
C ASN A 254 19.83 45.45 -36.92
N PRO A 255 20.95 44.74 -36.75
CA PRO A 255 21.18 43.86 -35.62
C PRO A 255 21.20 44.60 -34.25
N ARG A 256 21.63 45.86 -34.23
CA ARG A 256 21.66 46.66 -33.00
C ARG A 256 20.20 47.03 -32.57
N SER A 257 19.33 47.33 -33.51
CA SER A 257 17.92 47.65 -33.24
C SER A 257 17.12 46.39 -32.83
N THR A 258 17.51 45.22 -33.34
CA THR A 258 16.87 43.93 -32.99
C THR A 258 17.22 43.50 -31.57
N LEU A 259 18.37 43.91 -31.02
CA LEU A 259 18.80 43.54 -29.67
C LEU A 259 17.84 44.06 -28.59
N ILE A 260 17.23 45.23 -28.76
CA ILE A 260 16.34 45.84 -27.78
C ILE A 260 15.05 44.99 -27.58
N PRO A 261 14.27 44.65 -28.63
CA PRO A 261 13.13 43.75 -28.50
C PRO A 261 13.52 42.36 -27.97
N THR A 262 14.67 41.82 -28.39
CA THR A 262 15.13 40.52 -27.92
C THR A 262 15.35 40.49 -26.42
N ILE A 263 16.06 41.49 -25.86
CA ILE A 263 16.25 41.60 -24.41
C ILE A 263 14.93 41.80 -23.70
N SER A 264 14.00 42.57 -24.27
CA SER A 264 12.67 42.80 -23.70
C SER A 264 11.87 41.52 -23.56
N ILE A 265 11.98 40.55 -24.50
CA ILE A 265 11.33 39.24 -24.43
C ILE A 265 11.83 38.47 -23.18
N PHE A 266 13.15 38.39 -22.99
CA PHE A 266 13.73 37.69 -21.82
C PHE A 266 13.32 38.34 -20.50
N VAL A 267 13.36 39.67 -20.42
CA VAL A 267 12.96 40.41 -19.22
C VAL A 267 11.48 40.19 -18.91
N SER A 268 10.62 40.24 -19.92
CA SER A 268 9.19 39.98 -19.78
C SER A 268 8.91 38.55 -19.30
N LEU A 269 9.61 37.55 -19.86
CA LEU A 269 9.46 36.15 -19.48
C LEU A 269 9.86 35.93 -18.02
N ILE A 270 11.05 36.42 -17.63
CA ILE A 270 11.52 36.33 -16.24
C ILE A 270 10.56 37.04 -15.29
N GLY A 271 10.10 38.25 -15.67
CA GLY A 271 9.15 39.02 -14.89
C GLY A 271 7.83 38.29 -14.69
N THR A 272 7.33 37.62 -15.72
CA THR A 272 6.11 36.81 -15.63
C THR A 272 6.28 35.63 -14.66
N PHE A 273 7.36 34.87 -14.76
CA PHE A 273 7.64 33.78 -13.81
C PHE A 273 7.84 34.27 -12.39
N ALA A 274 8.53 35.41 -12.20
CA ALA A 274 8.70 36.02 -10.89
C ALA A 274 7.34 36.42 -10.26
N ALA A 275 6.45 37.02 -11.07
CA ALA A 275 5.11 37.37 -10.63
C ALA A 275 4.26 36.15 -10.26
N LEU A 276 4.31 35.08 -11.06
CA LEU A 276 3.65 33.82 -10.75
C LEU A 276 4.17 33.19 -9.47
N TYR A 277 5.48 33.18 -9.28
CA TYR A 277 6.11 32.66 -8.05
C TYR A 277 5.64 33.43 -6.80
N VAL A 278 5.59 34.78 -6.87
CA VAL A 278 5.10 35.61 -5.74
C VAL A 278 3.60 35.40 -5.49
N ALA A 279 2.82 35.13 -6.54
CA ALA A 279 1.38 34.80 -6.43
C ALA A 279 1.10 33.37 -5.92
N GLY A 280 2.14 32.54 -5.73
CA GLY A 280 2.00 31.18 -5.19
C GLY A 280 1.60 30.11 -6.22
N PHE A 281 1.88 30.34 -7.49
CA PHE A 281 1.69 29.38 -8.59
C PHE A 281 2.98 28.65 -8.93
#